data_656d5c85d1214cc31ca2d69f4b11debd
#
_entry.id   656d5c85d1214cc31ca2d69f4b11debd
#
_cell.length_a   1.000
_cell.length_b   1.000
_cell.length_c   1.000
_cell.angle_alpha   90.00
_cell.angle_beta   90.00
_cell.angle_gamma   90.00
#
_symmetry.space_group_name_H-M   'P 1'
#
loop_
_entity.id
_entity.type
_entity.pdbx_description
1 polymer ?
#
loop_
_entity_poly.entity_id
_entity_poly.type
_entity_poly.pdbx_seq_one_letter_code
_entity_poly.pdbx_strand_id
1 'polypeptide(L)'
;MNLITLDFETYYAQDYSLTKLTTEEYIRSKKFEVIGVGVKLNDEPTTWYSGSHADVKRYLAQYDWADSALLCHNTMFDGAILAWRFDVRPKFYLDTLCMARAVHGVDAGGSLAKLAERYDIGAKGTEVVEAKGKQITGFTSSELAQYGEYCKNDVELTLKLFQILSSEFPQEELDLIDMTLRMFINPVFNVDDGLLESRLEDIKNEKYELLGGLKEKLKCETEEEVRKKLASNKQFAQVLEEHGVKPPMKESKTTGKQTFALAKNDEGFIALTSHEDPFIQQLCAVRLGTKSTIEESRIERFISVGARNKGRLPIPLKYYGAHTGRWAGSDKVNFQNLPSRDKKKKALKNAVLAPDDHIVINCDSSQIEARVLAWLAGQSDVVEQFANGDDVYSIFASKIYEREISKKDPIERFVGKTCILGLGYGTGALKLQHTLKTQPPGADLTEERCKEIVDLYRDTNDKIIKLWKDGDKLL
;
A
#
# COMPACT_ATOMS: atom_id res chain seq x y z
N MET A 1 28.63 -11.03 -15.77
CA MET A 1 27.76 -11.22 -14.59
C MET A 1 27.07 -12.55 -14.73
N ASN A 2 27.19 -13.43 -13.73
CA ASN A 2 26.49 -14.71 -13.71
C ASN A 2 25.01 -14.55 -13.35
N LEU A 3 24.17 -15.52 -13.74
CA LEU A 3 22.79 -15.63 -13.31
C LEU A 3 22.66 -16.80 -12.34
N ILE A 4 22.21 -16.52 -11.11
CA ILE A 4 21.89 -17.53 -10.12
C ILE A 4 20.39 -17.55 -9.92
N THR A 5 19.74 -18.64 -10.38
CA THR A 5 18.32 -18.88 -10.10
C THR A 5 18.20 -19.70 -8.83
N LEU A 6 17.36 -19.24 -7.89
CA LEU A 6 17.30 -19.81 -6.55
C LEU A 6 15.88 -19.87 -6.02
N ASP A 7 15.60 -20.88 -5.19
CA ASP A 7 14.37 -21.04 -4.42
C ASP A 7 14.67 -21.66 -3.06
N PHE A 8 14.14 -21.06 -1.97
CA PHE A 8 14.27 -21.57 -0.62
C PHE A 8 13.01 -22.29 -0.16
N GLU A 9 13.18 -23.50 0.33
CA GLU A 9 12.14 -24.20 1.07
C GLU A 9 12.31 -23.97 2.57
N THR A 10 11.24 -23.55 3.24
CA THR A 10 11.31 -23.09 4.64
C THR A 10 10.21 -23.74 5.49
N TYR A 11 10.46 -23.89 6.79
CA TYR A 11 9.48 -24.36 7.75
C TYR A 11 8.25 -23.43 7.82
N TYR A 12 7.05 -24.01 7.74
CA TYR A 12 5.80 -23.29 7.96
C TYR A 12 4.78 -24.17 8.69
N ALA A 13 3.84 -23.54 9.42
CA ALA A 13 2.80 -24.19 10.20
C ALA A 13 1.50 -23.40 10.15
N GLN A 14 0.45 -23.92 10.80
CA GLN A 14 -0.87 -23.27 10.82
C GLN A 14 -0.85 -21.87 11.44
N ASP A 15 -0.04 -21.66 12.49
CA ASP A 15 0.15 -20.40 13.20
C ASP A 15 1.37 -19.61 12.72
N TYR A 16 2.20 -20.20 11.86
CA TYR A 16 3.45 -19.64 11.37
C TYR A 16 3.56 -19.78 9.86
N SER A 17 3.07 -18.77 9.14
CA SER A 17 3.04 -18.75 7.67
C SER A 17 2.92 -17.31 7.15
N LEU A 18 3.21 -17.09 5.88
CA LEU A 18 3.08 -15.79 5.21
C LEU A 18 1.61 -15.30 5.08
N THR A 19 0.62 -16.15 5.37
CA THR A 19 -0.78 -15.73 5.50
C THR A 19 -1.09 -15.09 6.86
N LYS A 20 -0.26 -15.31 7.87
CA LYS A 20 -0.41 -14.80 9.24
C LYS A 20 0.58 -13.70 9.55
N LEU A 21 1.82 -13.87 9.13
CA LEU A 21 2.95 -12.99 9.38
C LEU A 21 3.30 -12.19 8.14
N THR A 22 3.91 -11.03 8.32
CA THR A 22 4.59 -10.34 7.23
C THR A 22 5.86 -11.10 6.85
N THR A 23 6.38 -10.85 5.65
CA THR A 23 7.65 -11.44 5.19
C THR A 23 8.79 -11.19 6.19
N GLU A 24 8.86 -9.96 6.71
CA GLU A 24 9.86 -9.57 7.70
C GLU A 24 9.67 -10.33 9.03
N GLU A 25 8.45 -10.38 9.60
CA GLU A 25 8.14 -11.12 10.82
C GLU A 25 8.46 -12.61 10.68
N TYR A 26 8.13 -13.18 9.52
CA TYR A 26 8.38 -14.60 9.25
C TYR A 26 9.88 -14.91 9.21
N ILE A 27 10.67 -14.18 8.41
CA ILE A 27 12.10 -14.46 8.24
C ILE A 27 12.88 -14.12 9.51
N ARG A 28 12.53 -13.07 10.27
CA ARG A 28 13.20 -12.66 11.51
C ARG A 28 12.80 -13.48 12.74
N SER A 29 11.77 -14.29 12.65
CA SER A 29 11.30 -15.14 13.76
C SER A 29 12.37 -16.13 14.20
N LYS A 30 12.34 -16.48 15.51
CA LYS A 30 13.13 -17.59 16.06
C LYS A 30 12.67 -18.96 15.54
N LYS A 31 11.42 -19.06 15.05
CA LYS A 31 10.88 -20.30 14.42
C LYS A 31 11.37 -20.49 12.97
N PHE A 32 12.03 -19.49 12.38
CA PHE A 32 12.48 -19.56 10.99
C PHE A 32 13.54 -20.62 10.80
N GLU A 33 13.32 -21.53 9.89
CA GLU A 33 14.23 -22.61 9.52
C GLU A 33 14.21 -22.80 8.00
N VAL A 34 15.38 -22.92 7.39
CA VAL A 34 15.54 -23.34 5.99
C VAL A 34 15.56 -24.85 5.98
N ILE A 35 14.66 -25.47 5.22
CA ILE A 35 14.66 -26.92 4.98
C ILE A 35 15.69 -27.28 3.91
N GLY A 36 15.78 -26.45 2.89
CA GLY A 36 16.78 -26.59 1.85
C GLY A 36 16.71 -25.45 0.83
N VAL A 37 17.59 -25.52 -0.15
CA VAL A 37 17.73 -24.53 -1.21
C VAL A 37 18.04 -25.19 -2.55
N GLY A 38 17.28 -24.84 -3.57
CA GLY A 38 17.55 -25.15 -4.96
C GLY A 38 18.37 -24.03 -5.59
N VAL A 39 19.46 -24.34 -6.29
CA VAL A 39 20.30 -23.36 -6.95
C VAL A 39 20.70 -23.84 -8.34
N LYS A 40 20.61 -22.93 -9.30
CA LYS A 40 21.12 -23.11 -10.66
C LYS A 40 22.03 -21.95 -11.02
N LEU A 41 23.27 -22.25 -11.40
CA LEU A 41 24.22 -21.27 -11.91
C LEU A 41 24.21 -21.30 -13.44
N ASN A 42 23.81 -20.22 -14.07
CA ASN A 42 23.71 -20.12 -15.53
C ASN A 42 22.96 -21.32 -16.14
N ASP A 43 23.60 -22.06 -17.04
CA ASP A 43 23.03 -23.26 -17.67
C ASP A 43 23.46 -24.58 -17.02
N GLU A 44 24.13 -24.53 -15.86
CA GLU A 44 24.54 -25.72 -15.13
C GLU A 44 23.31 -26.49 -14.58
N PRO A 45 23.43 -27.79 -14.30
CA PRO A 45 22.35 -28.54 -13.68
C PRO A 45 21.90 -27.95 -12.35
N THR A 46 20.59 -27.88 -12.13
CA THR A 46 20.05 -27.40 -10.85
C THR A 46 20.41 -28.36 -9.72
N THR A 47 20.97 -27.82 -8.66
CA THR A 47 21.37 -28.56 -7.46
C THR A 47 20.40 -28.29 -6.32
N TRP A 48 20.26 -29.22 -5.41
CA TRP A 48 19.52 -29.10 -4.15
C TRP A 48 20.46 -29.35 -2.99
N TYR A 49 20.38 -28.50 -1.98
CA TYR A 49 21.12 -28.67 -0.75
C TYR A 49 20.22 -28.50 0.47
N SER A 50 20.24 -29.48 1.38
CA SER A 50 19.55 -29.48 2.66
C SER A 50 20.53 -29.79 3.77
N GLY A 51 20.46 -29.04 4.87
CA GLY A 51 21.39 -29.20 5.99
C GLY A 51 21.18 -28.14 7.05
N SER A 52 22.06 -28.14 8.06
CA SER A 52 22.01 -27.11 9.10
C SER A 52 22.23 -25.69 8.51
N HIS A 53 21.84 -24.67 9.26
CA HIS A 53 22.06 -23.27 8.85
C HIS A 53 23.54 -23.00 8.47
N ALA A 54 24.48 -23.57 9.23
CA ALA A 54 25.92 -23.44 8.94
C ALA A 54 26.34 -24.15 7.64
N ASP A 55 25.73 -25.28 7.35
CA ASP A 55 26.00 -26.03 6.12
C ASP A 55 25.43 -25.33 4.89
N VAL A 56 24.19 -24.85 4.96
CA VAL A 56 23.58 -24.04 3.89
C VAL A 56 24.40 -22.77 3.66
N LYS A 57 24.88 -22.10 4.72
CA LYS A 57 25.76 -20.92 4.58
C LYS A 57 27.05 -21.26 3.85
N ARG A 58 27.66 -22.40 4.15
CA ARG A 58 28.90 -22.87 3.49
C ARG A 58 28.63 -23.23 2.03
N TYR A 59 27.49 -23.86 1.76
CA TYR A 59 27.07 -24.19 0.40
C TYR A 59 26.86 -22.93 -0.44
N LEU A 60 26.18 -21.91 0.09
CA LEU A 60 25.95 -20.64 -0.61
C LEU A 60 27.25 -19.83 -0.82
N ALA A 61 28.24 -20.00 0.04
CA ALA A 61 29.53 -19.28 -0.05
C ALA A 61 30.40 -19.71 -1.25
N GLN A 62 30.07 -20.80 -1.94
CA GLN A 62 30.81 -21.24 -3.14
C GLN A 62 30.53 -20.39 -4.39
N TYR A 63 29.46 -19.59 -4.37
CA TYR A 63 29.07 -18.77 -5.52
C TYR A 63 29.62 -17.35 -5.42
N ASP A 64 30.01 -16.77 -6.56
CA ASP A 64 30.43 -15.37 -6.65
C ASP A 64 29.24 -14.43 -6.71
N TRP A 65 28.68 -14.11 -5.56
CA TRP A 65 27.53 -13.22 -5.43
C TRP A 65 27.83 -11.78 -5.84
N ALA A 66 29.07 -11.33 -5.70
CA ALA A 66 29.49 -9.97 -6.05
C ALA A 66 29.46 -9.72 -7.57
N ASP A 67 29.56 -10.78 -8.38
CA ASP A 67 29.40 -10.69 -9.84
C ASP A 67 28.22 -11.51 -10.38
N SER A 68 27.17 -11.68 -9.57
CA SER A 68 25.99 -12.45 -9.94
C SER A 68 24.69 -11.66 -9.80
N ALA A 69 23.73 -11.90 -10.71
CA ALA A 69 22.35 -11.55 -10.53
C ALA A 69 21.59 -12.70 -9.86
N LEU A 70 20.76 -12.41 -8.86
CA LEU A 70 19.82 -13.33 -8.26
C LEU A 70 18.49 -13.28 -9.00
N LEU A 71 17.98 -14.43 -9.42
CA LEU A 71 16.67 -14.62 -10.01
C LEU A 71 15.82 -15.54 -9.14
N CYS A 72 14.64 -15.06 -8.71
CA CYS A 72 13.64 -15.90 -8.05
C CYS A 72 12.23 -15.55 -8.56
N HIS A 73 11.26 -16.36 -8.16
CA HIS A 73 9.85 -16.03 -8.30
C HIS A 73 9.31 -15.47 -6.97
N ASN A 74 9.17 -14.17 -6.83
CA ASN A 74 8.97 -13.40 -5.60
C ASN A 74 10.27 -13.18 -4.80
N THR A 75 11.26 -12.65 -5.48
CA THR A 75 12.62 -12.41 -4.97
C THR A 75 12.69 -11.60 -3.68
N MET A 76 11.64 -10.82 -3.36
CA MET A 76 11.56 -10.15 -2.06
C MET A 76 11.70 -11.14 -0.89
N PHE A 77 11.17 -12.37 -1.01
CA PHE A 77 11.24 -13.41 0.01
C PHE A 77 12.63 -14.06 0.04
N ASP A 78 13.06 -14.64 -1.05
CA ASP A 78 14.33 -15.39 -1.12
C ASP A 78 15.55 -14.51 -0.98
N GLY A 79 15.52 -13.33 -1.58
CA GLY A 79 16.55 -12.32 -1.44
C GLY A 79 16.69 -11.82 0.00
N ALA A 80 15.58 -11.67 0.73
CA ALA A 80 15.61 -11.30 2.14
C ALA A 80 16.17 -12.44 3.01
N ILE A 81 15.85 -13.70 2.73
CA ILE A 81 16.47 -14.85 3.40
C ILE A 81 17.98 -14.83 3.17
N LEU A 82 18.42 -14.69 1.93
CA LEU A 82 19.83 -14.62 1.58
C LEU A 82 20.56 -13.51 2.35
N ALA A 83 20.01 -12.29 2.34
CA ALA A 83 20.64 -11.14 2.98
C ALA A 83 20.58 -11.20 4.52
N TRP A 84 19.42 -11.58 5.09
CA TRP A 84 19.19 -11.44 6.53
C TRP A 84 19.62 -12.65 7.35
N ARG A 85 19.64 -13.84 6.74
CA ARG A 85 20.01 -15.09 7.43
C ARG A 85 21.41 -15.56 7.08
N PHE A 86 21.87 -15.29 5.85
CA PHE A 86 23.16 -15.77 5.37
C PHE A 86 24.20 -14.67 5.11
N ASP A 87 23.77 -13.37 5.19
CA ASP A 87 24.61 -12.19 4.91
C ASP A 87 25.19 -12.18 3.48
N VAL A 88 24.39 -12.67 2.53
CA VAL A 88 24.75 -12.72 1.10
C VAL A 88 23.96 -11.66 0.34
N ARG A 89 24.64 -10.87 -0.49
CA ARG A 89 24.04 -9.80 -1.30
C ARG A 89 24.53 -9.89 -2.73
N PRO A 90 23.67 -10.28 -3.67
CA PRO A 90 24.00 -10.31 -5.08
C PRO A 90 24.16 -8.90 -5.64
N LYS A 91 24.84 -8.83 -6.79
CA LYS A 91 25.05 -7.58 -7.54
C LYS A 91 23.76 -7.01 -8.09
N PHE A 92 22.80 -7.85 -8.48
CA PHE A 92 21.52 -7.46 -9.07
C PHE A 92 20.41 -8.42 -8.65
N TYR A 93 19.17 -7.91 -8.53
CA TYR A 93 17.99 -8.71 -8.21
C TYR A 93 17.02 -8.71 -9.37
N LEU A 94 16.59 -9.88 -9.80
CA LEU A 94 15.57 -10.12 -10.82
C LEU A 94 14.39 -10.86 -10.20
N ASP A 95 13.17 -10.58 -10.68
CA ASP A 95 11.95 -11.17 -10.10
C ASP A 95 10.90 -11.43 -11.19
N THR A 96 10.65 -12.70 -11.48
CA THR A 96 9.67 -13.08 -12.50
C THR A 96 8.22 -12.75 -12.10
N LEU A 97 7.90 -12.66 -10.81
CA LEU A 97 6.58 -12.21 -10.36
C LEU A 97 6.37 -10.70 -10.64
N CYS A 98 7.40 -9.88 -10.42
CA CYS A 98 7.36 -8.46 -10.75
C CYS A 98 7.20 -8.24 -12.26
N MET A 99 7.99 -8.95 -13.07
CA MET A 99 7.90 -8.90 -14.54
C MET A 99 6.52 -9.33 -15.03
N ALA A 100 5.99 -10.46 -14.52
CA ALA A 100 4.67 -10.95 -14.90
C ALA A 100 3.53 -9.98 -14.57
N ARG A 101 3.62 -9.23 -13.46
CA ARG A 101 2.64 -8.17 -13.14
C ARG A 101 2.66 -7.04 -14.15
N ALA A 102 3.84 -6.63 -14.62
CA ALA A 102 3.96 -5.59 -15.63
C ALA A 102 3.39 -6.05 -16.99
N VAL A 103 3.65 -7.29 -17.38
CA VAL A 103 3.22 -7.85 -18.68
C VAL A 103 1.73 -8.19 -18.70
N HIS A 104 1.19 -8.76 -17.62
CA HIS A 104 -0.18 -9.31 -17.61
C HIS A 104 -1.17 -8.52 -16.75
N GLY A 105 -0.70 -7.57 -15.95
CA GLY A 105 -1.50 -6.93 -14.92
C GLY A 105 -1.67 -7.80 -13.65
N VAL A 106 -2.10 -7.15 -12.56
CA VAL A 106 -2.22 -7.78 -11.24
C VAL A 106 -3.33 -8.81 -11.14
N ASP A 107 -4.38 -8.67 -11.95
CA ASP A 107 -5.59 -9.51 -11.91
C ASP A 107 -5.41 -10.83 -12.69
N ALA A 108 -4.40 -10.93 -13.53
CA ALA A 108 -4.13 -12.12 -14.34
C ALA A 108 -3.64 -13.34 -13.53
N GLY A 109 -3.27 -13.12 -12.26
CA GLY A 109 -2.70 -14.13 -11.38
C GLY A 109 -1.21 -14.35 -11.63
N GLY A 110 -0.40 -14.12 -10.59
CA GLY A 110 1.08 -14.15 -10.68
C GLY A 110 1.73 -15.37 -10.00
N SER A 111 1.01 -16.44 -9.64
CA SER A 111 1.66 -17.63 -9.09
C SER A 111 2.46 -18.38 -10.15
N LEU A 112 3.61 -18.95 -9.77
CA LEU A 112 4.46 -19.72 -10.69
C LEU A 112 3.68 -20.82 -11.41
N ALA A 113 2.76 -21.51 -10.72
CA ALA A 113 1.90 -22.53 -11.31
C ALA A 113 1.02 -22.00 -12.45
N LYS A 114 0.34 -20.86 -12.24
CA LYS A 114 -0.52 -20.22 -13.25
C LYS A 114 0.29 -19.71 -14.45
N LEU A 115 1.47 -19.19 -14.20
CA LEU A 115 2.34 -18.68 -15.25
C LEU A 115 2.98 -19.82 -16.04
N ALA A 116 3.36 -20.91 -15.35
CA ALA A 116 3.85 -22.12 -16.00
C ALA A 116 2.78 -22.75 -16.93
N GLU A 117 1.53 -22.80 -16.48
CA GLU A 117 0.39 -23.24 -17.30
C GLU A 117 0.16 -22.30 -18.50
N ARG A 118 0.14 -20.97 -18.25
CA ARG A 118 -0.08 -19.95 -19.30
C ARG A 118 0.92 -20.03 -20.44
N TYR A 119 2.18 -20.33 -20.13
CA TYR A 119 3.27 -20.38 -21.10
C TYR A 119 3.61 -21.80 -21.56
N ASP A 120 2.89 -22.80 -21.05
CA ASP A 120 3.13 -24.24 -21.36
C ASP A 120 4.59 -24.66 -21.14
N ILE A 121 5.19 -24.20 -20.01
CA ILE A 121 6.61 -24.47 -19.70
C ILE A 121 6.81 -25.61 -18.70
N GLY A 122 5.73 -26.24 -18.25
CA GLY A 122 5.72 -27.36 -17.31
C GLY A 122 4.67 -27.20 -16.22
N ALA A 123 4.65 -28.14 -15.27
CA ALA A 123 3.74 -28.14 -14.14
C ALA A 123 4.49 -27.99 -12.83
N LYS A 124 3.94 -27.17 -11.91
CA LYS A 124 4.41 -27.08 -10.52
C LYS A 124 3.91 -28.28 -9.73
N GLY A 125 4.80 -28.91 -8.93
CA GLY A 125 4.45 -30.01 -8.03
C GLY A 125 3.55 -29.57 -6.86
N THR A 126 3.13 -30.54 -6.05
CA THR A 126 2.24 -30.35 -4.89
C THR A 126 2.85 -30.81 -3.56
N GLU A 127 4.08 -31.26 -3.55
CA GLU A 127 4.79 -31.90 -2.42
C GLU A 127 4.94 -30.96 -1.20
N VAL A 128 4.86 -29.65 -1.42
CA VAL A 128 4.87 -28.65 -0.36
C VAL A 128 3.78 -28.84 0.68
N VAL A 129 2.65 -29.46 0.32
CA VAL A 129 1.53 -29.69 1.23
C VAL A 129 1.90 -30.68 2.35
N GLU A 130 2.78 -31.62 2.09
CA GLU A 130 3.25 -32.64 3.04
C GLU A 130 4.32 -32.10 4.00
N ALA A 131 4.95 -30.96 3.69
CA ALA A 131 5.97 -30.31 4.51
C ALA A 131 5.39 -29.50 5.67
N LYS A 132 4.06 -29.27 5.69
CA LYS A 132 3.42 -28.43 6.70
C LYS A 132 3.62 -28.95 8.12
N GLY A 133 4.24 -28.10 8.97
CA GLY A 133 4.52 -28.43 10.37
C GLY A 133 5.76 -29.29 10.60
N LYS A 134 6.50 -29.67 9.55
CA LYS A 134 7.73 -30.45 9.65
C LYS A 134 8.96 -29.53 9.67
N GLN A 135 9.76 -29.61 10.70
CA GLN A 135 11.12 -29.08 10.75
C GLN A 135 12.08 -30.03 10.01
N ILE A 136 13.26 -29.56 9.68
CA ILE A 136 14.26 -30.37 8.92
C ILE A 136 14.50 -31.74 9.54
N THR A 137 14.52 -31.83 10.87
CA THR A 137 14.72 -33.09 11.62
C THR A 137 13.53 -34.04 11.54
N GLY A 138 12.38 -33.57 11.10
CA GLY A 138 11.16 -34.38 10.91
C GLY A 138 11.02 -35.04 9.55
N PHE A 139 11.96 -34.78 8.63
CA PHE A 139 11.98 -35.41 7.30
C PHE A 139 12.90 -36.62 7.28
N THR A 140 12.46 -37.64 6.58
CA THR A 140 13.33 -38.74 6.16
C THR A 140 14.21 -38.31 4.99
N SER A 141 15.30 -39.04 4.73
CA SER A 141 16.18 -38.77 3.58
C SER A 141 15.43 -38.86 2.23
N SER A 142 14.46 -39.75 2.12
CA SER A 142 13.61 -39.90 0.93
C SER A 142 12.68 -38.71 0.74
N GLU A 143 12.04 -38.23 1.81
CA GLU A 143 11.18 -37.07 1.76
C GLU A 143 11.96 -35.78 1.41
N LEU A 144 13.17 -35.61 1.97
CA LEU A 144 14.05 -34.48 1.62
C LEU A 144 14.50 -34.55 0.15
N ALA A 145 14.77 -35.74 -0.37
CA ALA A 145 15.12 -35.91 -1.78
C ALA A 145 13.94 -35.53 -2.69
N GLN A 146 12.72 -36.01 -2.38
CA GLN A 146 11.52 -35.68 -3.12
C GLN A 146 11.20 -34.19 -3.05
N TYR A 147 11.34 -33.58 -1.87
CA TYR A 147 11.15 -32.13 -1.69
C TYR A 147 12.20 -31.34 -2.46
N GLY A 148 13.43 -31.86 -2.58
CA GLY A 148 14.46 -31.30 -3.44
C GLY A 148 14.12 -31.32 -4.93
N GLU A 149 13.51 -32.40 -5.44
CA GLU A 149 13.05 -32.43 -6.84
C GLU A 149 11.96 -31.40 -7.10
N TYR A 150 11.03 -31.21 -6.16
CA TYR A 150 10.03 -30.15 -6.21
C TYR A 150 10.70 -28.75 -6.32
N CYS A 151 11.63 -28.44 -5.40
CA CYS A 151 12.33 -27.15 -5.39
C CYS A 151 13.16 -26.95 -6.67
N LYS A 152 13.86 -27.97 -7.15
CA LYS A 152 14.60 -27.90 -8.43
C LYS A 152 13.67 -27.61 -9.60
N ASN A 153 12.48 -28.20 -9.64
CA ASN A 153 11.49 -27.90 -10.67
C ASN A 153 11.02 -26.44 -10.61
N ASP A 154 10.81 -25.86 -9.42
CA ASP A 154 10.45 -24.46 -9.29
C ASP A 154 11.57 -23.52 -9.79
N VAL A 155 12.83 -23.85 -9.54
CA VAL A 155 13.99 -23.14 -10.10
C VAL A 155 14.00 -23.19 -11.63
N GLU A 156 13.80 -24.38 -12.23
CA GLU A 156 13.77 -24.55 -13.69
C GLU A 156 12.59 -23.80 -14.32
N LEU A 157 11.40 -23.85 -13.73
CA LEU A 157 10.24 -23.10 -14.18
C LEU A 157 10.47 -21.59 -14.11
N THR A 158 11.12 -21.12 -13.03
CA THR A 158 11.46 -19.70 -12.84
C THR A 158 12.43 -19.21 -13.91
N LEU A 159 13.46 -20.00 -14.24
CA LEU A 159 14.40 -19.65 -15.30
C LEU A 159 13.73 -19.61 -16.69
N LYS A 160 12.94 -20.64 -17.02
CA LYS A 160 12.20 -20.66 -18.31
C LYS A 160 11.26 -19.46 -18.43
N LEU A 161 10.54 -19.14 -17.35
CA LEU A 161 9.65 -17.98 -17.30
C LEU A 161 10.42 -16.68 -17.49
N PHE A 162 11.59 -16.54 -16.86
CA PHE A 162 12.46 -15.37 -17.05
C PHE A 162 12.93 -15.24 -18.49
N GLN A 163 13.37 -16.32 -19.13
CA GLN A 163 13.82 -16.31 -20.53
C GLN A 163 12.73 -15.81 -21.48
N ILE A 164 11.46 -16.19 -21.22
CA ILE A 164 10.32 -15.72 -22.02
C ILE A 164 10.04 -14.24 -21.74
N LEU A 165 9.89 -13.87 -20.47
CA LEU A 165 9.51 -12.51 -20.09
C LEU A 165 10.58 -11.47 -20.42
N SER A 166 11.86 -11.84 -20.38
CA SER A 166 12.96 -10.91 -20.58
C SER A 166 13.21 -10.56 -22.05
N SER A 167 12.63 -11.28 -23.00
CA SER A 167 12.88 -11.10 -24.44
C SER A 167 12.55 -9.68 -24.94
N GLU A 168 11.54 -9.04 -24.37
CA GLU A 168 11.10 -7.69 -24.72
C GLU A 168 10.97 -6.77 -23.49
N PHE A 169 11.47 -7.21 -22.31
CA PHE A 169 11.34 -6.43 -21.08
C PHE A 169 12.42 -5.34 -21.02
N PRO A 170 12.06 -4.06 -20.87
CA PRO A 170 13.03 -2.97 -20.87
C PRO A 170 14.03 -3.07 -19.72
N GLN A 171 15.30 -2.73 -19.97
CA GLN A 171 16.34 -2.75 -18.93
C GLN A 171 16.01 -1.76 -17.80
N GLU A 172 15.47 -0.61 -18.12
CA GLU A 172 15.06 0.42 -17.16
C GLU A 172 14.01 -0.11 -16.16
N GLU A 173 13.13 -0.99 -16.63
CA GLU A 173 12.14 -1.64 -15.75
C GLU A 173 12.76 -2.73 -14.88
N LEU A 174 13.78 -3.45 -15.37
CA LEU A 174 14.56 -4.37 -14.54
C LEU A 174 15.33 -3.62 -13.45
N ASP A 175 15.89 -2.44 -13.75
CA ASP A 175 16.55 -1.57 -12.80
C ASP A 175 15.59 -1.06 -11.71
N LEU A 176 14.34 -0.74 -12.08
CA LEU A 176 13.28 -0.38 -11.14
C LEU A 176 12.85 -1.55 -10.25
N ILE A 177 12.84 -2.76 -10.77
CA ILE A 177 12.58 -3.98 -9.99
C ILE A 177 13.72 -4.19 -8.98
N ASP A 178 14.97 -4.14 -9.42
CA ASP A 178 16.15 -4.26 -8.53
C ASP A 178 16.11 -3.21 -7.41
N MET A 179 15.89 -1.95 -7.77
CA MET A 179 15.76 -0.86 -6.81
C MET A 179 14.64 -1.13 -5.79
N THR A 180 13.47 -1.58 -6.24
CA THR A 180 12.33 -1.87 -5.38
C THR A 180 12.65 -3.00 -4.39
N LEU A 181 13.29 -4.06 -4.85
CA LEU A 181 13.72 -5.18 -4.02
C LEU A 181 14.77 -4.77 -3.00
N ARG A 182 15.75 -3.96 -3.40
CA ARG A 182 16.79 -3.42 -2.51
C ARG A 182 16.23 -2.58 -1.38
N MET A 183 15.19 -1.78 -1.61
CA MET A 183 14.55 -1.00 -0.55
C MET A 183 14.04 -1.87 0.61
N PHE A 184 13.65 -3.11 0.33
CA PHE A 184 13.22 -4.07 1.35
C PHE A 184 14.37 -4.92 1.87
N ILE A 185 15.14 -5.55 0.98
CA ILE A 185 16.16 -6.54 1.29
C ILE A 185 17.38 -5.91 1.98
N ASN A 186 17.79 -4.72 1.52
CA ASN A 186 18.96 -3.98 2.00
C ASN A 186 18.54 -2.61 2.56
N PRO A 187 17.74 -2.55 3.65
CA PRO A 187 17.19 -1.30 4.16
C PRO A 187 18.28 -0.33 4.58
N VAL A 188 18.16 0.93 4.15
CA VAL A 188 19.10 2.01 4.45
C VAL A 188 18.55 3.05 5.42
N PHE A 189 17.24 3.28 5.45
CA PHE A 189 16.63 4.24 6.35
C PHE A 189 16.68 3.77 7.79
N ASN A 190 16.94 4.69 8.71
CA ASN A 190 16.82 4.49 10.14
C ASN A 190 15.44 4.90 10.64
N VAL A 191 15.05 4.40 11.81
CA VAL A 191 13.84 4.82 12.51
C VAL A 191 14.19 5.62 13.76
N ASP A 192 13.47 6.72 13.98
CA ASP A 192 13.52 7.47 15.24
C ASP A 192 12.48 6.88 16.21
N ASP A 193 12.91 5.87 16.98
CA ASP A 193 12.06 5.20 17.95
C ASP A 193 11.61 6.18 19.04
N GLY A 194 12.48 7.09 19.50
CA GLY A 194 12.16 8.06 20.55
C GLY A 194 11.02 9.01 20.14
N LEU A 195 11.06 9.54 18.90
CA LEU A 195 9.97 10.35 18.37
C LEU A 195 8.65 9.55 18.29
N LEU A 196 8.72 8.29 17.86
CA LEU A 196 7.55 7.44 17.71
C LEU A 196 6.95 7.04 19.06
N GLU A 197 7.77 6.68 20.05
CA GLU A 197 7.33 6.35 21.41
C GLU A 197 6.65 7.55 22.10
N SER A 198 7.28 8.75 22.01
CA SER A 198 6.70 9.99 22.51
C SER A 198 5.34 10.27 21.86
N ARG A 199 5.23 10.14 20.53
CA ARG A 199 3.97 10.34 19.83
C ARG A 199 2.90 9.32 20.23
N LEU A 200 3.28 8.07 20.44
CA LEU A 200 2.37 7.00 20.87
C LEU A 200 1.79 7.31 22.27
N GLU A 201 2.62 7.82 23.17
CA GLU A 201 2.20 8.24 24.51
C GLU A 201 1.25 9.45 24.42
N ASP A 202 1.59 10.47 23.61
CA ASP A 202 0.70 11.61 23.38
C ASP A 202 -0.69 11.18 22.88
N ILE A 203 -0.75 10.25 21.91
CA ILE A 203 -2.02 9.74 21.38
C ILE A 203 -2.83 9.04 22.47
N LYS A 204 -2.18 8.22 23.29
CA LYS A 204 -2.84 7.52 24.39
C LYS A 204 -3.39 8.51 25.42
N ASN A 205 -2.62 9.52 25.79
CA ASN A 205 -3.04 10.57 26.71
C ASN A 205 -4.19 11.43 26.16
N GLU A 206 -4.06 11.89 24.89
CA GLU A 206 -5.13 12.63 24.19
C GLU A 206 -6.45 11.83 24.19
N LYS A 207 -6.39 10.53 23.90
CA LYS A 207 -7.57 9.66 23.89
C LYS A 207 -8.14 9.46 25.29
N TYR A 208 -7.30 9.28 26.29
CA TYR A 208 -7.70 9.11 27.68
C TYR A 208 -8.45 10.33 28.19
N GLU A 209 -7.91 11.53 27.95
CA GLU A 209 -8.57 12.80 28.33
C GLU A 209 -9.94 12.97 27.66
N LEU A 210 -10.01 12.69 26.34
CA LEU A 210 -11.27 12.76 25.59
C LEU A 210 -12.34 11.81 26.16
N LEU A 211 -11.96 10.59 26.49
CA LEU A 211 -12.87 9.58 27.05
C LEU A 211 -13.28 9.92 28.47
N GLY A 212 -12.35 10.40 29.31
CA GLY A 212 -12.59 10.80 30.69
C GLY A 212 -13.68 11.87 30.81
N GLY A 213 -13.68 12.85 29.91
CA GLY A 213 -14.68 13.91 29.86
C GLY A 213 -16.12 13.45 29.57
N LEU A 214 -16.32 12.19 29.16
CA LEU A 214 -17.65 11.61 28.88
C LEU A 214 -18.03 10.52 29.91
N LYS A 215 -17.14 10.11 30.78
CA LYS A 215 -17.35 8.97 31.70
C LYS A 215 -18.61 9.12 32.56
N GLU A 216 -18.73 10.24 33.24
CA GLU A 216 -19.90 10.51 34.10
C GLU A 216 -21.19 10.66 33.29
N LYS A 217 -21.13 11.37 32.15
CA LYS A 217 -22.29 11.63 31.31
C LYS A 217 -22.87 10.35 30.69
N LEU A 218 -22.02 9.38 30.37
CA LEU A 218 -22.41 8.09 29.81
C LEU A 218 -22.60 6.99 30.86
N LYS A 219 -22.51 7.34 32.16
CA LYS A 219 -22.63 6.40 33.30
C LYS A 219 -21.72 5.18 33.11
N CYS A 220 -20.44 5.43 32.82
CA CYS A 220 -19.39 4.43 32.67
C CYS A 220 -18.43 4.50 33.84
N GLU A 221 -17.91 3.35 34.26
CA GLU A 221 -16.92 3.28 35.36
C GLU A 221 -15.51 3.53 34.84
N THR A 222 -15.24 3.14 33.57
CA THR A 222 -13.92 3.23 32.96
C THR A 222 -13.95 3.92 31.57
N GLU A 223 -12.84 4.51 31.18
CA GLU A 223 -12.64 5.09 29.85
C GLU A 223 -12.76 4.02 28.76
N GLU A 224 -12.39 2.78 29.05
CA GLU A 224 -12.52 1.67 28.11
C GLU A 224 -13.98 1.33 27.80
N GLU A 225 -14.88 1.44 28.80
CA GLU A 225 -16.32 1.29 28.57
C GLU A 225 -16.88 2.40 27.69
N VAL A 226 -16.46 3.66 27.93
CA VAL A 226 -16.80 4.80 27.07
C VAL A 226 -16.35 4.52 25.66
N ARG A 227 -15.09 4.07 25.49
CA ARG A 227 -14.53 3.73 24.17
C ARG A 227 -15.36 2.66 23.47
N LYS A 228 -15.72 1.58 24.15
CA LYS A 228 -16.55 0.50 23.59
C LYS A 228 -17.92 0.99 23.16
N LYS A 229 -18.61 1.77 24.00
CA LYS A 229 -19.92 2.37 23.66
C LYS A 229 -19.81 3.24 22.40
N LEU A 230 -18.81 4.11 22.34
CA LEU A 230 -18.64 5.03 21.21
C LEU A 230 -18.11 4.34 19.93
N ALA A 231 -17.31 3.28 20.02
CA ALA A 231 -16.78 2.56 18.87
C ALA A 231 -17.84 1.71 18.16
N SER A 232 -18.73 1.08 18.91
CA SER A 232 -19.82 0.25 18.37
C SER A 232 -20.89 1.12 17.71
N ASN A 233 -21.23 0.86 16.44
CA ASN A 233 -22.30 1.59 15.76
C ASN A 233 -23.66 1.41 16.46
N LYS A 234 -23.93 0.20 16.96
CA LYS A 234 -25.18 -0.12 17.66
C LYS A 234 -25.31 0.63 19.00
N GLN A 235 -24.24 0.58 19.80
CA GLN A 235 -24.23 1.23 21.12
C GLN A 235 -24.21 2.77 20.98
N PHE A 236 -23.48 3.30 19.99
CA PHE A 236 -23.49 4.73 19.72
C PHE A 236 -24.87 5.22 19.25
N ALA A 237 -25.55 4.46 18.39
CA ALA A 237 -26.92 4.75 18.00
C ALA A 237 -27.87 4.78 19.21
N GLN A 238 -27.72 3.81 20.11
CA GLN A 238 -28.49 3.79 21.36
C GLN A 238 -28.22 5.03 22.23
N VAL A 239 -26.95 5.45 22.36
CA VAL A 239 -26.61 6.68 23.09
C VAL A 239 -27.27 7.91 22.47
N LEU A 240 -27.32 8.00 21.13
CA LEU A 240 -28.03 9.09 20.45
C LEU A 240 -29.53 9.07 20.74
N GLU A 241 -30.18 7.91 20.68
CA GLU A 241 -31.61 7.72 21.01
C GLU A 241 -31.93 8.10 22.44
N GLU A 242 -31.10 7.71 23.42
CA GLU A 242 -31.22 8.08 24.86
C GLU A 242 -31.17 9.60 25.04
N HIS A 243 -30.57 10.35 24.13
CA HIS A 243 -30.51 11.81 24.12
C HIS A 243 -31.48 12.45 23.11
N GLY A 244 -32.49 11.70 22.65
CA GLY A 244 -33.55 12.20 21.78
C GLY A 244 -33.17 12.42 20.33
N VAL A 245 -31.99 11.93 19.91
CA VAL A 245 -31.49 12.09 18.53
C VAL A 245 -31.64 10.79 17.76
N LYS A 246 -32.39 10.85 16.64
CA LYS A 246 -32.58 9.70 15.76
C LYS A 246 -31.26 9.39 15.00
N PRO A 247 -30.71 8.17 15.14
CA PRO A 247 -29.49 7.80 14.42
C PRO A 247 -29.68 7.84 12.91
N PRO A 248 -28.76 8.44 12.14
CA PRO A 248 -28.87 8.46 10.69
C PRO A 248 -28.67 7.07 10.09
N MET A 249 -29.44 6.77 9.05
CA MET A 249 -29.45 5.48 8.36
C MET A 249 -29.05 5.67 6.89
N LYS A 250 -28.48 4.60 6.30
CA LYS A 250 -28.17 4.51 4.87
C LYS A 250 -28.39 3.09 4.37
N GLU A 251 -28.57 2.94 3.08
CA GLU A 251 -28.54 1.64 2.42
C GLU A 251 -27.11 1.17 2.19
N SER A 252 -26.83 -0.07 2.56
CA SER A 252 -25.51 -0.71 2.33
C SER A 252 -25.36 -1.07 0.85
N LYS A 253 -24.36 -0.51 0.18
CA LYS A 253 -24.05 -0.81 -1.23
C LYS A 253 -23.72 -2.29 -1.47
N THR A 254 -23.29 -3.01 -0.45
CA THR A 254 -22.89 -4.43 -0.56
C THR A 254 -24.07 -5.37 -0.33
N THR A 255 -24.99 -5.03 0.56
CA THR A 255 -26.07 -5.95 1.00
C THR A 255 -27.46 -5.45 0.69
N GLY A 256 -27.65 -4.20 0.23
CA GLY A 256 -28.94 -3.55 0.04
C GLY A 256 -29.75 -3.31 1.32
N LYS A 257 -29.21 -3.65 2.51
CA LYS A 257 -29.92 -3.51 3.78
C LYS A 257 -29.67 -2.15 4.42
N GLN A 258 -30.64 -1.66 5.19
CA GLN A 258 -30.48 -0.46 6.01
C GLN A 258 -29.40 -0.67 7.09
N THR A 259 -28.49 0.28 7.22
CA THR A 259 -27.42 0.30 8.20
C THR A 259 -27.20 1.71 8.73
N PHE A 260 -26.58 1.85 9.91
CA PHE A 260 -26.28 3.16 10.48
C PHE A 260 -25.28 3.94 9.64
N ALA A 261 -25.61 5.18 9.28
CA ALA A 261 -24.76 6.13 8.58
C ALA A 261 -23.85 6.87 9.56
N LEU A 262 -22.95 6.15 10.24
CA LEU A 262 -22.10 6.64 11.34
C LEU A 262 -20.58 6.58 11.03
N ALA A 263 -20.20 6.49 9.75
CA ALA A 263 -18.82 6.67 9.33
C ALA A 263 -18.49 8.17 9.17
N LYS A 264 -17.24 8.55 9.32
CA LYS A 264 -16.78 9.96 9.28
C LYS A 264 -17.18 10.73 8.00
N ASN A 265 -17.39 10.01 6.91
CA ASN A 265 -17.76 10.59 5.60
C ASN A 265 -19.26 10.42 5.28
N ASP A 266 -20.06 9.88 6.19
CA ASP A 266 -21.49 9.77 6.01
C ASP A 266 -22.14 11.14 6.29
N GLU A 267 -22.98 11.62 5.38
CA GLU A 267 -23.63 12.94 5.51
C GLU A 267 -24.44 13.06 6.81
N GLY A 268 -25.17 12.01 7.18
CA GLY A 268 -25.89 11.98 8.45
C GLY A 268 -25.00 12.11 9.67
N PHE A 269 -23.80 11.51 9.65
CA PHE A 269 -22.85 11.67 10.75
C PHE A 269 -22.21 13.07 10.75
N ILE A 270 -21.90 13.63 9.57
CA ILE A 270 -21.39 14.99 9.44
C ILE A 270 -22.40 15.99 10.01
N ALA A 271 -23.69 15.82 9.73
CA ALA A 271 -24.74 16.65 10.30
C ALA A 271 -24.77 16.58 11.84
N LEU A 272 -24.53 15.41 12.43
CA LEU A 272 -24.43 15.27 13.89
C LEU A 272 -23.23 16.03 14.50
N THR A 273 -22.15 16.21 13.77
CA THR A 273 -20.99 16.98 14.26
C THR A 273 -21.27 18.48 14.39
N SER A 274 -22.34 18.96 13.75
CA SER A 274 -22.85 20.34 13.82
C SER A 274 -24.23 20.41 14.46
N HIS A 275 -24.62 19.42 15.27
CA HIS A 275 -25.92 19.37 15.94
C HIS A 275 -26.09 20.54 16.91
N GLU A 276 -27.33 20.98 17.14
CA GLU A 276 -27.62 22.09 18.06
C GLU A 276 -27.18 21.83 19.52
N ASP A 277 -27.30 20.56 19.95
CA ASP A 277 -26.84 20.15 21.27
C ASP A 277 -25.31 19.96 21.31
N PRO A 278 -24.58 20.76 22.14
CA PRO A 278 -23.13 20.64 22.29
C PRO A 278 -22.68 19.28 22.80
N PHE A 279 -23.53 18.54 23.51
CA PHE A 279 -23.21 17.20 23.98
C PHE A 279 -23.15 16.19 22.82
N ILE A 280 -24.06 16.28 21.86
CA ILE A 280 -24.04 15.46 20.65
C ILE A 280 -22.78 15.78 19.82
N GLN A 281 -22.44 17.06 19.69
CA GLN A 281 -21.18 17.46 19.04
C GLN A 281 -19.96 16.83 19.75
N GLN A 282 -19.94 16.88 21.10
CA GLN A 282 -18.88 16.28 21.90
C GLN A 282 -18.80 14.77 21.72
N LEU A 283 -19.93 14.05 21.74
CA LEU A 283 -19.99 12.61 21.47
C LEU A 283 -19.40 12.26 20.10
N CYS A 284 -19.76 13.01 19.06
CA CYS A 284 -19.22 12.81 17.72
C CYS A 284 -17.73 13.10 17.64
N ALA A 285 -17.25 14.16 18.26
CA ALA A 285 -15.84 14.54 18.29
C ALA A 285 -14.99 13.47 19.01
N VAL A 286 -15.43 13.00 20.20
CA VAL A 286 -14.76 11.93 20.94
C VAL A 286 -14.77 10.61 20.17
N ARG A 287 -15.90 10.24 19.56
CA ARG A 287 -15.98 9.05 18.69
C ARG A 287 -14.97 9.12 17.53
N LEU A 288 -14.87 10.27 16.84
CA LEU A 288 -13.90 10.46 15.76
C LEU A 288 -12.46 10.36 16.25
N GLY A 289 -12.16 11.00 17.38
CA GLY A 289 -10.82 11.02 17.97
C GLY A 289 -10.37 9.68 18.51
N THR A 290 -11.27 8.84 18.99
CA THR A 290 -10.92 7.62 19.74
C THR A 290 -11.18 6.31 19.00
N LYS A 291 -12.06 6.30 17.99
CA LYS A 291 -12.43 5.08 17.25
C LYS A 291 -11.30 4.51 16.40
N SER A 292 -10.51 5.38 15.76
CA SER A 292 -9.42 4.94 14.88
C SER A 292 -8.16 4.61 15.68
N THR A 293 -7.59 3.44 15.44
CA THR A 293 -6.29 3.01 15.98
C THR A 293 -5.23 2.87 14.90
N ILE A 294 -5.49 3.44 13.72
CA ILE A 294 -4.61 3.29 12.56
C ILE A 294 -3.25 3.95 12.82
N GLU A 295 -3.22 5.11 13.49
CA GLU A 295 -1.99 5.84 13.78
C GLU A 295 -1.13 5.05 14.78
N GLU A 296 -1.72 4.61 15.91
CA GLU A 296 -1.03 3.79 16.90
C GLU A 296 -0.48 2.50 16.30
N SER A 297 -1.34 1.75 15.58
CA SER A 297 -0.92 0.48 14.98
C SER A 297 0.22 0.66 13.98
N ARG A 298 0.27 1.79 13.25
CA ARG A 298 1.38 2.10 12.35
C ARG A 298 2.64 2.46 13.12
N ILE A 299 2.53 3.25 14.18
CA ILE A 299 3.66 3.62 15.05
C ILE A 299 4.26 2.37 15.70
N GLU A 300 3.43 1.55 16.35
CA GLU A 300 3.85 0.29 16.98
C GLU A 300 4.53 -0.64 15.98
N ARG A 301 4.05 -0.66 14.74
CA ARG A 301 4.68 -1.45 13.68
C ARG A 301 6.06 -0.92 13.29
N PHE A 302 6.23 0.39 13.13
CA PHE A 302 7.52 0.99 12.79
C PHE A 302 8.56 0.69 13.88
N ILE A 303 8.20 0.91 15.15
CA ILE A 303 9.04 0.57 16.31
C ILE A 303 9.40 -0.93 16.29
N SER A 304 8.41 -1.79 16.13
CA SER A 304 8.60 -3.24 16.12
C SER A 304 9.50 -3.72 14.96
N VAL A 305 9.33 -3.15 13.77
CA VAL A 305 10.17 -3.45 12.60
C VAL A 305 11.59 -2.92 12.83
N GLY A 306 11.76 -1.70 13.32
CA GLY A 306 13.05 -1.12 13.65
C GLY A 306 13.83 -1.98 14.66
N ALA A 307 13.18 -2.40 15.74
CA ALA A 307 13.77 -3.25 16.76
C ALA A 307 14.28 -4.59 16.20
N ARG A 308 13.52 -5.24 15.29
CA ARG A 308 13.96 -6.49 14.67
C ARG A 308 15.06 -6.31 13.61
N ASN A 309 15.18 -5.11 13.05
CA ASN A 309 16.11 -4.79 11.96
C ASN A 309 17.27 -3.86 12.39
N LYS A 310 17.65 -3.87 13.66
CA LYS A 310 18.76 -3.06 14.20
C LYS A 310 18.61 -1.56 13.87
N GLY A 311 17.41 -1.03 14.06
CA GLY A 311 17.07 0.37 13.77
C GLY A 311 16.81 0.68 12.30
N ARG A 312 16.84 -0.29 11.40
CA ARG A 312 16.59 -0.10 9.98
C ARG A 312 15.14 -0.36 9.59
N LEU A 313 14.65 0.35 8.57
CA LEU A 313 13.28 0.21 8.05
C LEU A 313 13.29 -0.42 6.66
N PRO A 314 13.00 -1.73 6.51
CA PRO A 314 12.66 -2.32 5.23
C PRO A 314 11.42 -1.67 4.62
N ILE A 315 11.47 -1.32 3.34
CA ILE A 315 10.36 -0.69 2.62
C ILE A 315 9.71 -1.71 1.71
N PRO A 316 8.58 -2.33 2.10
CA PRO A 316 7.93 -3.36 1.32
C PRO A 316 7.01 -2.73 0.27
N LEU A 317 7.51 -2.50 -0.92
CA LEU A 317 6.73 -2.08 -2.07
C LEU A 317 6.62 -3.22 -3.09
N LYS A 318 5.44 -3.36 -3.67
CA LYS A 318 5.21 -4.24 -4.82
C LYS A 318 5.37 -3.42 -6.08
N TYR A 319 6.36 -3.74 -6.89
CA TYR A 319 6.49 -3.20 -8.24
C TYR A 319 5.26 -3.62 -9.05
N TYR A 320 4.70 -2.68 -9.81
CA TYR A 320 3.45 -2.87 -10.58
C TYR A 320 2.34 -3.48 -9.73
N GLY A 321 2.16 -3.00 -8.48
CA GLY A 321 1.25 -3.59 -7.49
C GLY A 321 -0.20 -3.15 -7.63
N ALA A 322 -0.52 -2.18 -8.49
CA ALA A 322 -1.86 -1.70 -8.83
C ALA A 322 -2.14 -1.92 -10.32
N HIS A 323 -3.42 -2.03 -10.71
CA HIS A 323 -3.84 -2.20 -12.11
C HIS A 323 -3.40 -1.05 -13.03
N THR A 324 -3.06 0.10 -12.47
CA THR A 324 -2.53 1.27 -13.19
C THR A 324 -1.00 1.29 -13.31
N GLY A 325 -0.30 0.21 -12.95
CA GLY A 325 1.16 0.13 -12.97
C GLY A 325 1.88 0.82 -11.81
N ARG A 326 1.17 1.42 -10.85
CA ARG A 326 1.78 2.05 -9.68
C ARG A 326 2.30 1.02 -8.69
N TRP A 327 3.32 1.39 -7.90
CA TRP A 327 3.71 0.61 -6.73
C TRP A 327 2.57 0.53 -5.72
N ALA A 328 2.45 -0.60 -5.04
CA ALA A 328 1.55 -0.78 -3.92
C ALA A 328 2.32 -1.16 -2.65
N GLY A 329 1.83 -0.72 -1.48
CA GLY A 329 2.39 -1.14 -0.20
C GLY A 329 2.14 -2.63 0.07
N SER A 330 3.05 -3.25 0.80
CA SER A 330 3.01 -4.66 1.22
C SER A 330 3.29 -4.78 2.72
N ASP A 331 3.30 -5.99 3.26
CA ASP A 331 3.69 -6.31 4.63
C ASP A 331 3.06 -5.41 5.70
N LYS A 332 1.80 -5.02 5.49
CA LYS A 332 1.03 -4.15 6.40
C LYS A 332 1.66 -2.77 6.65
N VAL A 333 2.64 -2.36 5.85
CA VAL A 333 3.26 -1.03 5.86
C VAL A 333 3.15 -0.40 4.49
N ASN A 334 2.59 0.81 4.41
CA ASN A 334 2.53 1.55 3.16
C ASN A 334 3.20 2.92 3.34
N PHE A 335 4.45 3.03 2.92
CA PHE A 335 5.22 4.26 2.96
C PHE A 335 4.66 5.35 2.05
N GLN A 336 3.93 5.00 0.97
CA GLN A 336 3.31 5.96 0.05
C GLN A 336 2.18 6.77 0.71
N ASN A 337 1.58 6.24 1.79
CA ASN A 337 0.45 6.83 2.50
C ASN A 337 0.84 7.36 3.91
N LEU A 338 2.09 7.76 4.12
CA LEU A 338 2.50 8.39 5.35
C LEU A 338 1.88 9.80 5.44
N PRO A 339 1.29 10.17 6.59
CA PRO A 339 0.66 11.47 6.76
C PRO A 339 1.68 12.61 6.59
N SER A 340 1.31 13.61 5.78
CA SER A 340 2.19 14.76 5.50
C SER A 340 1.57 16.11 5.82
N ARG A 341 0.23 16.22 5.88
CA ARG A 341 -0.50 17.48 6.06
C ARG A 341 -0.80 17.80 7.52
N ASP A 342 -1.14 16.78 8.31
CA ASP A 342 -1.41 16.93 9.74
C ASP A 342 -0.09 16.99 10.51
N LYS A 343 0.14 18.08 11.24
CA LYS A 343 1.40 18.31 11.97
C LYS A 343 1.72 17.23 13.00
N LYS A 344 0.70 16.71 13.73
CA LYS A 344 0.88 15.68 14.73
C LYS A 344 1.14 14.32 14.07
N LYS A 345 0.35 13.93 13.08
CA LYS A 345 0.48 12.66 12.36
C LYS A 345 1.72 12.59 11.48
N LYS A 346 2.32 13.73 11.13
CA LYS A 346 3.58 13.81 10.39
C LYS A 346 4.74 13.17 11.14
N ALA A 347 4.62 12.90 12.44
CA ALA A 347 5.63 12.20 13.24
C ALA A 347 6.06 10.88 12.59
N LEU A 348 5.13 10.07 12.04
CA LEU A 348 5.46 8.85 11.29
C LEU A 348 6.39 9.09 10.10
N LYS A 349 6.17 10.16 9.34
CA LYS A 349 7.05 10.51 8.21
C LYS A 349 8.39 11.04 8.71
N ASN A 350 8.37 11.87 9.74
CA ASN A 350 9.58 12.47 10.31
C ASN A 350 10.49 11.47 11.01
N ALA A 351 9.92 10.34 11.47
CA ALA A 351 10.69 9.27 12.10
C ALA A 351 11.48 8.41 11.10
N VAL A 352 11.30 8.62 9.80
CA VAL A 352 12.11 7.97 8.76
C VAL A 352 13.34 8.84 8.52
N LEU A 353 14.49 8.40 9.02
CA LEU A 353 15.73 9.16 9.00
C LEU A 353 16.67 8.65 7.92
N ALA A 354 17.40 9.58 7.30
CA ALA A 354 18.52 9.24 6.45
C ALA A 354 19.62 8.55 7.28
N PRO A 355 20.46 7.67 6.67
CA PRO A 355 21.70 7.24 7.28
C PRO A 355 22.62 8.44 7.55
N ASP A 356 23.62 8.24 8.41
CA ASP A 356 24.66 9.24 8.65
C ASP A 356 25.31 9.69 7.33
N ASP A 357 25.66 10.94 7.23
CA ASP A 357 26.23 11.58 6.02
C ASP A 357 25.34 11.55 4.76
N HIS A 358 24.05 11.26 4.92
CA HIS A 358 23.06 11.28 3.84
C HIS A 358 21.93 12.24 4.14
N ILE A 359 21.24 12.67 3.08
CA ILE A 359 20.00 13.45 3.15
C ILE A 359 18.88 12.76 2.37
N VAL A 360 17.64 12.97 2.79
CA VAL A 360 16.47 12.56 2.01
C VAL A 360 16.04 13.71 1.13
N ILE A 361 16.05 13.49 -0.18
CA ILE A 361 15.51 14.42 -1.17
C ILE A 361 14.12 13.92 -1.57
N ASN A 362 13.11 14.76 -1.35
CA ASN A 362 11.73 14.47 -1.77
C ASN A 362 11.40 15.34 -3.00
N CYS A 363 11.19 14.71 -4.14
CA CYS A 363 10.80 15.34 -5.38
C CYS A 363 9.45 14.80 -5.85
N ASP A 364 8.51 15.69 -6.13
CA ASP A 364 7.17 15.36 -6.61
C ASP A 364 6.87 16.09 -7.92
N SER A 365 6.40 15.33 -8.93
CA SER A 365 5.94 15.90 -10.19
C SER A 365 4.63 16.63 -10.00
N SER A 366 4.67 17.95 -9.98
CA SER A 366 3.50 18.78 -9.74
C SER A 366 2.41 18.55 -10.78
N GLN A 367 1.21 18.12 -10.31
CA GLN A 367 -0.01 18.00 -11.12
C GLN A 367 0.13 17.04 -12.32
N ILE A 368 0.98 16.02 -12.20
CA ILE A 368 1.37 15.15 -13.32
C ILE A 368 0.15 14.54 -14.02
N GLU A 369 -0.88 14.13 -13.29
CA GLU A 369 -2.07 13.50 -13.87
C GLU A 369 -2.83 14.45 -14.80
N ALA A 370 -3.03 15.71 -14.39
CA ALA A 370 -3.71 16.71 -15.21
C ALA A 370 -2.86 17.11 -16.43
N ARG A 371 -1.54 17.18 -16.27
CA ARG A 371 -0.59 17.47 -17.36
C ARG A 371 -0.60 16.40 -18.41
N VAL A 372 -0.47 15.14 -17.99
CA VAL A 372 -0.46 13.99 -18.92
C VAL A 372 -1.81 13.81 -19.60
N LEU A 373 -2.93 14.00 -18.88
CA LEU A 373 -4.25 13.93 -19.49
C LEU A 373 -4.44 14.99 -20.58
N ALA A 374 -4.07 16.25 -20.30
CA ALA A 374 -4.17 17.34 -21.26
C ALA A 374 -3.28 17.08 -22.49
N TRP A 375 -2.06 16.58 -22.27
CA TRP A 375 -1.13 16.23 -23.35
C TRP A 375 -1.64 15.08 -24.21
N LEU A 376 -2.08 13.97 -23.61
CA LEU A 376 -2.64 12.82 -24.34
C LEU A 376 -3.89 13.17 -25.14
N ALA A 377 -4.74 14.05 -24.61
CA ALA A 377 -5.94 14.52 -25.29
C ALA A 377 -5.63 15.55 -26.41
N GLY A 378 -4.45 16.13 -26.43
CA GLY A 378 -4.13 17.27 -27.30
C GLY A 378 -4.88 18.56 -26.90
N GLN A 379 -5.20 18.73 -25.60
CA GLN A 379 -5.84 19.92 -25.04
C GLN A 379 -4.77 21.01 -24.86
N SER A 380 -4.40 21.67 -25.95
CA SER A 380 -3.23 22.54 -26.03
C SER A 380 -3.30 23.78 -25.12
N ASP A 381 -4.49 24.36 -24.94
CA ASP A 381 -4.68 25.51 -24.05
C ASP A 381 -4.32 25.17 -22.59
N VAL A 382 -4.70 24.00 -22.09
CA VAL A 382 -4.33 23.52 -20.75
C VAL A 382 -2.84 23.19 -20.67
N VAL A 383 -2.27 22.60 -21.74
CA VAL A 383 -0.82 22.31 -21.79
C VAL A 383 -0.02 23.63 -21.75
N GLU A 384 -0.43 24.66 -22.48
CA GLU A 384 0.20 25.99 -22.46
C GLU A 384 0.11 26.67 -21.10
N GLN A 385 -1.05 26.59 -20.42
CA GLN A 385 -1.18 27.10 -19.05
C GLN A 385 -0.17 26.44 -18.11
N PHE A 386 0.02 25.13 -18.21
CA PHE A 386 1.05 24.45 -17.41
C PHE A 386 2.48 24.86 -17.79
N ALA A 387 2.75 25.05 -19.08
CA ALA A 387 4.06 25.49 -19.57
C ALA A 387 4.41 26.89 -19.07
N ASN A 388 3.43 27.79 -19.02
CA ASN A 388 3.58 29.16 -18.50
C ASN A 388 3.69 29.24 -16.97
N GLY A 389 3.45 28.12 -16.26
CA GLY A 389 3.44 28.10 -14.79
C GLY A 389 2.17 28.65 -14.17
N ASP A 390 1.08 28.71 -14.94
CA ASP A 390 -0.20 29.24 -14.48
C ASP A 390 -0.84 28.33 -13.43
N ASP A 391 -1.66 28.91 -12.55
CA ASP A 391 -2.47 28.17 -11.59
C ASP A 391 -3.78 27.69 -12.25
N VAL A 392 -3.71 26.57 -12.96
CA VAL A 392 -4.83 25.96 -13.68
C VAL A 392 -6.07 25.77 -12.80
N TYR A 393 -5.87 25.56 -11.50
CA TYR A 393 -6.98 25.44 -10.54
C TYR A 393 -7.72 26.77 -10.35
N SER A 394 -6.97 27.85 -10.19
CA SER A 394 -7.54 29.20 -10.09
C SER A 394 -8.18 29.64 -11.39
N ILE A 395 -7.57 29.33 -12.53
CA ILE A 395 -8.13 29.63 -13.85
C ILE A 395 -9.49 28.95 -14.06
N PHE A 396 -9.58 27.66 -13.75
CA PHE A 396 -10.85 26.96 -13.88
C PHE A 396 -11.89 27.45 -12.85
N ALA A 397 -11.47 27.73 -11.62
CA ALA A 397 -12.34 28.35 -10.62
C ALA A 397 -12.87 29.72 -11.08
N SER A 398 -12.02 30.53 -11.73
CA SER A 398 -12.45 31.85 -12.28
C SER A 398 -13.57 31.68 -13.33
N LYS A 399 -13.53 30.63 -14.14
CA LYS A 399 -14.64 30.30 -15.07
C LYS A 399 -15.92 29.88 -14.34
N ILE A 400 -15.82 29.10 -13.24
CA ILE A 400 -16.97 28.67 -12.44
C ILE A 400 -17.67 29.86 -11.76
N TYR A 401 -16.89 30.79 -11.20
CA TYR A 401 -17.40 31.89 -10.39
C TYR A 401 -17.54 33.22 -11.16
N GLU A 402 -17.20 33.23 -12.46
CA GLU A 402 -17.28 34.40 -13.35
C GLU A 402 -16.54 35.63 -12.78
N ARG A 403 -15.49 35.42 -12.03
CA ARG A 403 -14.59 36.45 -11.48
C ARG A 403 -13.16 35.90 -11.35
N GLU A 404 -12.21 36.79 -11.22
CA GLU A 404 -10.83 36.40 -10.97
C GLU A 404 -10.70 35.69 -9.61
N ILE A 405 -10.17 34.47 -9.65
CA ILE A 405 -9.86 33.63 -8.49
C ILE A 405 -8.35 33.44 -8.43
N SER A 406 -7.80 33.52 -7.22
CA SER A 406 -6.38 33.35 -6.95
C SER A 406 -6.11 32.47 -5.73
N LYS A 407 -4.85 32.35 -5.33
CA LYS A 407 -4.48 31.67 -4.07
C LYS A 407 -5.04 32.36 -2.81
N LYS A 408 -5.57 33.56 -2.93
CA LYS A 408 -6.22 34.30 -1.83
C LYS A 408 -7.67 33.87 -1.61
N ASP A 409 -8.24 33.13 -2.55
CA ASP A 409 -9.61 32.61 -2.54
C ASP A 409 -9.57 31.08 -2.30
N PRO A 410 -9.27 30.60 -1.07
CA PRO A 410 -8.92 29.20 -0.84
C PRO A 410 -10.07 28.21 -1.07
N ILE A 411 -11.33 28.63 -0.85
CA ILE A 411 -12.52 27.78 -1.03
C ILE A 411 -12.82 27.61 -2.51
N GLU A 412 -12.90 28.69 -3.26
CA GLU A 412 -13.17 28.66 -4.69
C GLU A 412 -12.04 27.96 -5.45
N ARG A 413 -10.80 28.22 -5.07
CA ARG A 413 -9.66 27.51 -5.63
C ARG A 413 -9.69 26.01 -5.30
N PHE A 414 -10.18 25.63 -4.10
CA PHE A 414 -10.40 24.21 -3.75
C PHE A 414 -11.44 23.58 -4.65
N VAL A 415 -12.53 24.29 -4.98
CA VAL A 415 -13.52 23.81 -5.96
C VAL A 415 -12.86 23.58 -7.32
N GLY A 416 -12.11 24.55 -7.84
CA GLY A 416 -11.39 24.43 -9.10
C GLY A 416 -10.41 23.25 -9.12
N LYS A 417 -9.66 23.06 -8.02
CA LYS A 417 -8.74 21.92 -7.86
C LYS A 417 -9.47 20.58 -7.88
N THR A 418 -10.59 20.48 -7.16
CA THR A 418 -11.40 19.25 -7.09
C THR A 418 -12.00 18.92 -8.45
N CYS A 419 -12.40 19.95 -9.20
CA CYS A 419 -12.91 19.80 -10.55
C CYS A 419 -11.82 19.31 -11.52
N ILE A 420 -10.68 19.98 -11.61
CA ILE A 420 -9.60 19.60 -12.55
C ILE A 420 -9.14 18.16 -12.28
N LEU A 421 -8.96 17.77 -11.01
CA LEU A 421 -8.52 16.43 -10.66
C LEU A 421 -9.63 15.39 -10.78
N GLY A 422 -10.86 15.70 -10.33
CA GLY A 422 -11.97 14.72 -10.30
C GLY A 422 -12.64 14.56 -11.65
N LEU A 423 -12.93 15.66 -12.35
CA LEU A 423 -13.61 15.62 -13.63
C LEU A 423 -12.73 15.08 -14.75
N GLY A 424 -11.40 15.22 -14.63
CA GLY A 424 -10.44 14.56 -15.50
C GLY A 424 -10.57 13.04 -15.51
N TYR A 425 -11.12 12.44 -14.46
CA TYR A 425 -11.46 11.02 -14.36
C TYR A 425 -12.95 10.71 -14.61
N GLY A 426 -13.69 11.60 -15.23
CA GLY A 426 -15.11 11.38 -15.58
C GLY A 426 -16.08 11.43 -14.39
N THR A 427 -15.72 12.07 -13.28
CA THR A 427 -16.59 12.22 -12.11
C THR A 427 -17.89 12.92 -12.49
N GLY A 428 -19.06 12.39 -12.05
CA GLY A 428 -20.37 13.00 -12.23
C GLY A 428 -20.73 13.98 -11.09
N ALA A 429 -21.85 14.73 -11.28
CA ALA A 429 -22.29 15.81 -10.40
C ALA A 429 -22.49 15.38 -8.93
N LEU A 430 -23.19 14.27 -8.67
CA LEU A 430 -23.41 13.74 -7.31
C LEU A 430 -22.10 13.44 -6.57
N LYS A 431 -21.14 12.80 -7.25
CA LYS A 431 -19.85 12.50 -6.65
C LYS A 431 -19.01 13.75 -6.44
N LEU A 432 -19.10 14.73 -7.34
CA LEU A 432 -18.45 16.03 -7.18
C LEU A 432 -19.01 16.74 -5.94
N GLN A 433 -20.34 16.86 -5.82
CA GLN A 433 -21.01 17.44 -4.67
C GLN A 433 -20.58 16.80 -3.35
N HIS A 434 -20.65 15.47 -3.28
CA HIS A 434 -20.21 14.72 -2.09
C HIS A 434 -18.75 15.00 -1.74
N THR A 435 -17.87 15.04 -2.73
CA THR A 435 -16.43 15.31 -2.52
C THR A 435 -16.20 16.72 -1.99
N LEU A 436 -16.84 17.71 -2.59
CA LEU A 436 -16.75 19.12 -2.16
C LEU A 436 -17.27 19.32 -0.74
N LYS A 437 -18.37 18.67 -0.37
CA LYS A 437 -18.94 18.76 0.97
C LYS A 437 -18.12 18.07 2.05
N THR A 438 -17.49 16.95 1.73
CA THR A 438 -16.84 16.07 2.74
C THR A 438 -15.34 16.26 2.88
N GLN A 439 -14.66 16.88 1.91
CA GLN A 439 -13.21 17.11 1.98
C GLN A 439 -12.90 18.54 2.44
N PRO A 440 -11.94 18.73 3.37
CA PRO A 440 -11.54 20.06 3.82
C PRO A 440 -10.91 20.90 2.69
N PRO A 441 -11.20 22.21 2.61
CA PRO A 441 -11.93 23.03 3.61
C PRO A 441 -13.43 22.89 3.58
N GLY A 442 -14.00 22.18 2.60
CA GLY A 442 -15.42 22.04 2.38
C GLY A 442 -16.01 23.15 1.50
N ALA A 443 -16.94 22.77 0.62
CA ALA A 443 -17.78 23.69 -0.13
C ALA A 443 -19.19 23.07 -0.28
N ASP A 444 -20.21 23.80 0.11
CA ASP A 444 -21.61 23.34 0.02
C ASP A 444 -22.24 23.91 -1.26
N LEU A 445 -22.30 23.07 -2.30
CA LEU A 445 -22.92 23.40 -3.58
C LEU A 445 -24.10 22.47 -3.81
N THR A 446 -25.17 22.95 -4.47
CA THR A 446 -26.31 22.13 -4.86
C THR A 446 -25.93 21.13 -5.97
N GLU A 447 -26.74 20.09 -6.15
CA GLU A 447 -26.52 19.12 -7.23
C GLU A 447 -26.61 19.79 -8.61
N GLU A 448 -27.56 20.71 -8.77
CA GLU A 448 -27.76 21.48 -10.01
C GLU A 448 -26.51 22.30 -10.32
N ARG A 449 -25.93 23.01 -9.30
CA ARG A 449 -24.71 23.77 -9.49
C ARG A 449 -23.51 22.87 -9.82
N CYS A 450 -23.42 21.70 -9.20
CA CYS A 450 -22.39 20.72 -9.53
C CYS A 450 -22.57 20.17 -10.96
N LYS A 451 -23.80 20.02 -11.45
CA LYS A 451 -24.07 19.63 -12.84
C LYS A 451 -23.63 20.69 -13.83
N GLU A 452 -23.94 21.97 -13.57
CA GLU A 452 -23.48 23.09 -14.39
C GLU A 452 -21.94 23.13 -14.47
N ILE A 453 -21.25 22.89 -13.35
CA ILE A 453 -19.78 22.84 -13.29
C ILE A 453 -19.23 21.66 -14.11
N VAL A 454 -19.86 20.48 -14.03
CA VAL A 454 -19.47 19.32 -14.83
C VAL A 454 -19.63 19.61 -16.33
N ASP A 455 -20.74 20.24 -16.73
CA ASP A 455 -21.01 20.60 -18.11
C ASP A 455 -20.01 21.67 -18.59
N LEU A 456 -19.75 22.70 -17.80
CA LEU A 456 -18.72 23.73 -18.07
C LEU A 456 -17.32 23.10 -18.26
N TYR A 457 -16.95 22.12 -17.43
CA TYR A 457 -15.67 21.40 -17.59
C TYR A 457 -15.60 20.67 -18.91
N ARG A 458 -16.68 19.97 -19.27
CA ARG A 458 -16.75 19.18 -20.50
C ARG A 458 -16.70 20.06 -21.75
N ASP A 459 -17.39 21.19 -21.72
CA ASP A 459 -17.39 22.16 -22.82
C ASP A 459 -16.01 22.86 -22.96
N THR A 460 -15.36 23.15 -21.84
CA THR A 460 -14.04 23.80 -21.83
C THR A 460 -12.94 22.83 -22.26
N ASN A 461 -13.09 21.53 -21.98
CA ASN A 461 -12.06 20.49 -22.22
C ASN A 461 -12.58 19.43 -23.24
N ASP A 462 -13.09 19.90 -24.37
CA ASP A 462 -13.73 19.08 -25.41
C ASP A 462 -12.84 17.95 -25.94
N LYS A 463 -11.54 18.16 -26.03
CA LYS A 463 -10.56 17.15 -26.51
C LYS A 463 -10.34 16.05 -25.48
N ILE A 464 -10.39 16.35 -24.19
CA ILE A 464 -10.38 15.34 -23.11
C ILE A 464 -11.63 14.46 -23.23
N ILE A 465 -12.82 15.08 -23.44
CA ILE A 465 -14.05 14.35 -23.63
C ILE A 465 -14.03 13.48 -24.90
N LYS A 466 -13.42 13.97 -25.95
CA LYS A 466 -13.21 13.19 -27.19
C LYS A 466 -12.30 11.98 -26.92
N LEU A 467 -11.19 12.18 -26.20
CA LEU A 467 -10.29 11.08 -25.84
C LEU A 467 -11.02 9.95 -25.10
N TRP A 468 -11.91 10.28 -24.14
CA TRP A 468 -12.71 9.25 -23.46
C TRP A 468 -13.66 8.52 -24.40
N LYS A 469 -14.40 9.26 -25.24
CA LYS A 469 -15.32 8.67 -26.22
C LYS A 469 -14.61 7.77 -27.23
N ASP A 470 -13.38 8.12 -27.59
CA ASP A 470 -12.59 7.30 -28.52
C ASP A 470 -12.04 6.06 -27.81
N GLY A 471 -11.65 6.17 -26.53
CA GLY A 471 -11.28 5.02 -25.71
C GLY A 471 -12.42 4.03 -25.49
N ASP A 472 -13.64 4.53 -25.18
CA ASP A 472 -14.84 3.68 -24.99
C ASP A 472 -15.22 2.89 -26.25
N LYS A 473 -14.85 3.36 -27.45
CA LYS A 473 -15.11 2.63 -28.70
C LYS A 473 -14.11 1.50 -28.97
N LEU A 474 -12.94 1.55 -28.32
CA LEU A 474 -11.89 0.55 -28.48
C LEU A 474 -12.02 -0.62 -27.51
N LEU A 475 -12.81 -0.45 -26.45
CA LEU A 475 -13.17 -1.46 -25.46
C LEU A 475 -14.46 -2.18 -25.84
#